data_fce07f82427e4bf83575fcbf3681065b
#
_entry.id   fce07f82427e4bf83575fcbf3681065b
#
_cell.length_a   1.000
_cell.length_b   1.000
_cell.length_c   1.000
_cell.angle_alpha   90.00
_cell.angle_beta   90.00
_cell.angle_gamma   90.00
#
_symmetry.space_group_name_H-M   'P 1'
#
loop_
_entity.id
_entity.type
_entity.pdbx_description
1 polymer ?
#
loop_
_entity_poly.entity_id
_entity_poly.type
_entity_poly.pdbx_seq_one_letter_code
_entity_poly.pdbx_strand_id
1 'polypeptide(L)'
;MLNDQDAALRERAARVIPGGMWGHLNAAKLPAGYPQFFASAEGCRLTDVNGRTYIDFMCAWGPMVLGHRAPVVEAAAAKQAALGDAMNGPGPVLVDLAETLVGMVAHADWAQFQKNGTDATTVCVTVARAQTRRRKVLVARGAYHGAAPWCTPSLAGVTAEDRLHLIHYDWNDVASLRAAAAEAEGDLAAILVSAFRHDMSKPLELPTRAFAAEARALADAADAALILDDVRAGFRLNLAGSWEDYGVRPDLTAFSKAIANGYAMGAVTGGDKYREAATQVYSTGSFWCGAVAMAAALATLRELQRIDGPARMRAMGERLRAGLAAAAERQGIAISQSGPPQMPLMLFAEDPDFRKADTFCSAALEAGAYFHPRHNMFLSCAHAEADIDAALVAAEAGFKAVKAL
;
A
#
# COMPACT_ATOMS: atom_id res chain seq x y z
N MET A 1 26.79 -7.42 -28.88
CA MET A 1 26.49 -7.08 -27.47
C MET A 1 25.32 -6.13 -27.51
N LEU A 2 24.15 -6.54 -27.01
CA LEU A 2 23.03 -5.62 -26.79
C LEU A 2 23.51 -4.54 -25.82
N ASN A 3 23.35 -3.28 -26.20
CA ASN A 3 23.75 -2.14 -25.38
C ASN A 3 22.93 -2.19 -24.10
N ASP A 4 23.54 -2.38 -22.94
CA ASP A 4 22.83 -2.41 -21.66
C ASP A 4 22.40 -0.99 -21.30
N GLN A 5 21.19 -0.63 -21.71
CA GLN A 5 20.61 0.70 -21.49
C GLN A 5 20.37 0.97 -20.00
N ASP A 6 20.03 -0.07 -19.22
CA ASP A 6 19.81 0.07 -17.78
C ASP A 6 21.12 0.45 -17.06
N ALA A 7 22.24 -0.22 -17.40
CA ALA A 7 23.55 0.12 -16.84
C ALA A 7 23.96 1.56 -17.20
N ALA A 8 23.80 1.96 -18.47
CA ALA A 8 24.11 3.32 -18.91
C ALA A 8 23.25 4.38 -18.21
N LEU A 9 21.96 4.10 -17.98
CA LEU A 9 21.08 5.00 -17.23
C LEU A 9 21.45 5.07 -15.73
N ARG A 10 21.82 3.95 -15.10
CA ARG A 10 22.31 3.94 -13.71
C ARG A 10 23.56 4.81 -13.55
N GLU A 11 24.52 4.70 -14.47
CA GLU A 11 25.73 5.53 -14.45
C GLU A 11 25.39 7.02 -14.59
N ARG A 12 24.47 7.37 -15.48
CA ARG A 12 24.01 8.76 -15.63
C ARG A 12 23.28 9.24 -14.39
N ALA A 13 22.37 8.43 -13.83
CA ALA A 13 21.61 8.74 -12.61
C ALA A 13 22.54 9.00 -11.42
N ALA A 14 23.60 8.19 -11.24
CA ALA A 14 24.55 8.35 -10.14
C ALA A 14 25.24 9.72 -10.14
N ARG A 15 25.38 10.40 -11.30
CA ARG A 15 25.99 11.74 -11.40
C ARG A 15 25.06 12.88 -10.98
N VAL A 16 23.73 12.69 -11.07
CA VAL A 16 22.75 13.80 -10.91
C VAL A 16 21.66 13.51 -9.88
N ILE A 17 21.57 12.29 -9.42
CA ILE A 17 20.58 11.85 -8.42
C ILE A 17 21.33 11.31 -7.20
N PRO A 18 21.07 11.80 -5.98
CA PRO A 18 21.69 11.25 -4.77
C PRO A 18 21.52 9.74 -4.67
N GLY A 19 22.65 8.99 -4.64
CA GLY A 19 22.66 7.53 -4.63
C GLY A 19 22.18 6.86 -5.92
N GLY A 20 22.03 7.60 -7.03
CA GLY A 20 21.50 7.13 -8.30
C GLY A 20 19.99 6.87 -8.32
N MET A 21 19.42 6.54 -7.18
CA MET A 21 18.00 6.39 -6.87
C MET A 21 17.82 6.30 -5.36
N TRP A 22 16.69 6.76 -4.85
CA TRP A 22 16.41 6.78 -3.40
C TRP A 22 15.26 5.86 -3.00
N GLY A 23 15.17 5.60 -1.70
CA GLY A 23 14.05 4.90 -1.07
C GLY A 23 13.91 3.44 -1.51
N HIS A 24 12.68 3.00 -1.62
CA HIS A 24 12.32 1.63 -1.98
C HIS A 24 12.40 1.35 -3.49
N LEU A 25 12.51 2.39 -4.32
CA LEU A 25 12.67 2.26 -5.77
C LEU A 25 14.12 1.97 -6.22
N ASN A 26 15.08 1.96 -5.30
CA ASN A 26 16.48 1.69 -5.62
C ASN A 26 16.72 0.19 -5.79
N ALA A 27 16.91 -0.24 -7.05
CA ALA A 27 17.17 -1.64 -7.41
C ALA A 27 18.52 -2.18 -6.91
N ALA A 28 19.42 -1.35 -6.39
CA ALA A 28 20.67 -1.82 -5.76
C ALA A 28 20.42 -2.66 -4.49
N LYS A 29 19.21 -2.63 -3.95
CA LYS A 29 18.77 -3.46 -2.80
C LYS A 29 18.08 -4.75 -3.21
N LEU A 30 17.92 -4.99 -4.51
CA LEU A 30 17.29 -6.17 -5.09
C LEU A 30 18.36 -7.14 -5.58
N PRO A 31 18.00 -8.41 -5.83
CA PRO A 31 18.92 -9.40 -6.39
C PRO A 31 19.51 -8.98 -7.73
N ALA A 32 20.60 -9.62 -8.11
CA ALA A 32 21.25 -9.37 -9.41
C ALA A 32 20.28 -9.61 -10.57
N GLY A 33 20.38 -8.78 -11.61
CA GLY A 33 19.53 -8.85 -12.80
C GLY A 33 18.26 -8.02 -12.76
N TYR A 34 17.88 -7.47 -11.60
CA TYR A 34 16.70 -6.59 -11.51
C TYR A 34 16.95 -5.26 -12.21
N PRO A 35 16.04 -4.83 -13.12
CA PRO A 35 16.16 -3.54 -13.79
C PRO A 35 15.87 -2.39 -12.80
N GLN A 36 16.58 -1.26 -13.01
CA GLN A 36 16.27 -0.02 -12.31
C GLN A 36 15.25 0.82 -13.10
N PHE A 37 15.29 0.75 -14.43
CA PHE A 37 14.50 1.58 -15.30
C PHE A 37 13.56 0.76 -16.19
N PHE A 38 12.32 1.23 -16.31
CA PHE A 38 11.28 0.64 -17.14
C PHE A 38 10.89 1.59 -18.25
N ALA A 39 10.70 1.05 -19.48
CA ALA A 39 10.30 1.81 -20.65
C ALA A 39 8.79 1.92 -20.80
N SER A 40 8.05 0.88 -20.42
CA SER A 40 6.59 0.85 -20.55
C SER A 40 5.96 -0.17 -19.59
N ALA A 41 4.64 -0.03 -19.44
CA ALA A 41 3.83 -0.97 -18.66
C ALA A 41 2.42 -1.05 -19.24
N GLU A 42 1.81 -2.24 -19.25
CA GLU A 42 0.44 -2.48 -19.72
C GLU A 42 -0.18 -3.69 -19.02
N GLY A 43 -1.44 -3.56 -18.59
CA GLY A 43 -2.13 -4.62 -17.86
C GLY A 43 -1.35 -5.04 -16.62
N CYS A 44 -0.95 -6.29 -16.51
CA CYS A 44 -0.10 -6.82 -15.44
C CYS A 44 1.37 -6.98 -15.85
N ARG A 45 1.85 -6.24 -16.86
CA ARG A 45 3.21 -6.40 -17.40
C ARG A 45 4.01 -5.10 -17.34
N LEU A 46 5.31 -5.27 -17.05
CA LEU A 46 6.34 -4.22 -17.12
C LEU A 46 7.32 -4.58 -18.22
N THR A 47 7.75 -3.60 -19.01
CA THR A 47 8.87 -3.75 -19.96
C THR A 47 10.01 -2.84 -19.52
N ASP A 48 11.20 -3.40 -19.31
CA ASP A 48 12.38 -2.65 -18.95
C ASP A 48 12.98 -1.90 -20.16
N VAL A 49 13.97 -1.06 -19.92
CA VAL A 49 14.65 -0.28 -20.97
C VAL A 49 15.49 -1.12 -21.91
N ASN A 50 15.79 -2.38 -21.55
CA ASN A 50 16.47 -3.35 -22.42
C ASN A 50 15.48 -4.17 -23.27
N GLY A 51 14.14 -3.91 -23.12
CA GLY A 51 13.09 -4.55 -23.90
C GLY A 51 12.59 -5.89 -23.34
N ARG A 52 13.00 -6.28 -22.12
CA ARG A 52 12.52 -7.51 -21.48
C ARG A 52 11.19 -7.21 -20.78
N THR A 53 10.22 -8.12 -20.91
CA THR A 53 8.89 -7.99 -20.33
C THR A 53 8.68 -9.00 -19.20
N TYR A 54 8.05 -8.56 -18.12
CA TYR A 54 7.81 -9.33 -16.91
C TYR A 54 6.35 -9.25 -16.48
N ILE A 55 5.79 -10.33 -15.92
CA ILE A 55 4.54 -10.28 -15.17
C ILE A 55 4.83 -9.59 -13.83
N ASP A 56 4.11 -8.52 -13.52
CA ASP A 56 4.38 -7.60 -12.42
C ASP A 56 3.59 -7.98 -11.16
N PHE A 57 4.25 -8.52 -10.15
CA PHE A 57 3.65 -8.75 -8.82
C PHE A 57 3.98 -7.65 -7.82
N MET A 58 4.59 -6.54 -8.24
CA MET A 58 4.77 -5.37 -7.39
C MET A 58 3.70 -4.31 -7.60
N CYS A 59 3.08 -4.24 -8.79
CA CYS A 59 2.00 -3.32 -9.11
C CYS A 59 2.34 -1.87 -8.69
N ALA A 60 3.57 -1.40 -9.00
CA ALA A 60 4.12 -0.11 -8.55
C ALA A 60 4.07 0.08 -7.02
N TRP A 61 4.30 -0.96 -6.23
CA TRP A 61 4.18 -0.98 -4.76
C TRP A 61 2.74 -0.80 -4.26
N GLY A 62 1.79 -1.25 -5.06
CA GLY A 62 0.38 -1.35 -4.73
C GLY A 62 -0.61 -0.41 -5.44
N PRO A 63 -0.24 0.70 -6.09
CA PRO A 63 -1.20 1.54 -6.79
C PRO A 63 -1.98 0.86 -7.91
N MET A 64 -1.34 0.02 -8.73
CA MET A 64 -1.93 -0.56 -9.96
C MET A 64 -2.99 -1.63 -9.66
N VAL A 65 -4.14 -1.21 -9.13
CA VAL A 65 -5.22 -2.14 -8.72
C VAL A 65 -6.00 -2.69 -9.91
N LEU A 66 -6.20 -1.89 -10.97
CA LEU A 66 -6.83 -2.31 -12.23
C LEU A 66 -5.80 -2.75 -13.29
N GLY A 67 -4.50 -2.64 -12.96
CA GLY A 67 -3.40 -2.85 -13.88
C GLY A 67 -2.91 -1.55 -14.53
N HIS A 68 -1.76 -1.64 -15.17
CA HIS A 68 -1.13 -0.50 -15.85
C HIS A 68 -1.97 -0.06 -17.05
N ARG A 69 -2.12 1.25 -17.23
CA ARG A 69 -2.85 1.84 -18.35
C ARG A 69 -4.27 1.29 -18.51
N ALA A 70 -4.99 1.07 -17.41
CA ALA A 70 -6.38 0.60 -17.44
C ALA A 70 -7.23 1.54 -18.31
N PRO A 71 -7.84 1.07 -19.42
CA PRO A 71 -8.45 1.95 -20.43
C PRO A 71 -9.50 2.90 -19.88
N VAL A 72 -10.31 2.45 -18.92
CA VAL A 72 -11.36 3.27 -18.27
C VAL A 72 -10.78 4.42 -17.47
N VAL A 73 -9.64 4.20 -16.82
CA VAL A 73 -8.94 5.20 -16.01
C VAL A 73 -8.24 6.21 -16.92
N GLU A 74 -7.51 5.73 -17.92
CA GLU A 74 -6.79 6.58 -18.88
C GLU A 74 -7.77 7.46 -19.68
N ALA A 75 -8.91 6.93 -20.10
CA ALA A 75 -9.93 7.71 -20.80
C ALA A 75 -10.52 8.82 -19.93
N ALA A 76 -10.79 8.54 -18.65
CA ALA A 76 -11.30 9.55 -17.70
C ALA A 76 -10.26 10.64 -17.43
N ALA A 77 -9.00 10.26 -17.21
CA ALA A 77 -7.90 11.18 -17.00
C ALA A 77 -7.67 12.09 -18.24
N ALA A 78 -7.62 11.50 -19.43
CA ALA A 78 -7.45 12.26 -20.69
C ALA A 78 -8.61 13.23 -20.96
N LYS A 79 -9.85 12.82 -20.71
CA LYS A 79 -11.03 13.68 -20.83
C LYS A 79 -10.93 14.87 -19.87
N GLN A 80 -10.54 14.64 -18.63
CA GLN A 80 -10.39 15.72 -17.65
C GLN A 80 -9.20 16.62 -17.98
N ALA A 81 -8.09 16.07 -18.45
CA ALA A 81 -6.92 16.86 -18.85
C ALA A 81 -7.24 17.86 -19.96
N ALA A 82 -8.13 17.51 -20.88
CA ALA A 82 -8.61 18.41 -21.93
C ALA A 82 -9.44 19.61 -21.39
N LEU A 83 -9.97 19.52 -20.16
CA LEU A 83 -10.69 20.58 -19.48
C LEU A 83 -9.81 21.39 -18.52
N GLY A 84 -8.66 20.85 -18.13
CA GLY A 84 -7.72 21.42 -17.15
C GLY A 84 -7.51 20.49 -15.96
N ASP A 85 -6.38 20.66 -15.27
CA ASP A 85 -5.98 19.88 -14.09
C ASP A 85 -5.89 20.76 -12.84
N ALA A 86 -4.78 21.48 -12.65
CA ALA A 86 -4.61 22.42 -11.54
C ALA A 86 -5.21 23.80 -11.93
N MET A 87 -6.28 24.16 -11.26
CA MET A 87 -7.02 25.41 -11.48
C MET A 87 -7.03 26.24 -10.18
N ASN A 88 -7.50 27.48 -10.24
CA ASN A 88 -7.59 28.36 -9.04
C ASN A 88 -8.56 27.85 -7.97
N GLY A 89 -9.41 26.90 -8.32
CA GLY A 89 -10.31 26.17 -7.44
C GLY A 89 -10.53 24.75 -7.96
N PRO A 90 -11.20 23.88 -7.20
CA PRO A 90 -11.44 22.49 -7.63
C PRO A 90 -12.42 22.42 -8.79
N GLY A 91 -12.26 21.40 -9.64
CA GLY A 91 -13.28 21.02 -10.62
C GLY A 91 -14.47 20.29 -9.98
N PRO A 92 -15.63 20.21 -10.67
CA PRO A 92 -16.82 19.49 -10.18
C PRO A 92 -16.55 18.04 -9.78
N VAL A 93 -15.57 17.40 -10.40
CA VAL A 93 -15.16 16.00 -10.12
C VAL A 93 -14.72 15.79 -8.66
N LEU A 94 -14.34 16.86 -7.94
CA LEU A 94 -14.05 16.78 -6.51
C LEU A 94 -15.30 16.36 -5.71
N VAL A 95 -16.45 16.95 -6.02
CA VAL A 95 -17.72 16.62 -5.36
C VAL A 95 -18.14 15.21 -5.71
N ASP A 96 -18.11 14.85 -7.01
CA ASP A 96 -18.45 13.50 -7.48
C ASP A 96 -17.61 12.41 -6.80
N LEU A 97 -16.31 12.67 -6.60
CA LEU A 97 -15.41 11.75 -5.92
C LEU A 97 -15.69 11.66 -4.41
N ALA A 98 -15.98 12.80 -3.77
CA ALA A 98 -16.34 12.83 -2.35
C ALA A 98 -17.64 12.05 -2.09
N GLU A 99 -18.67 12.28 -2.89
CA GLU A 99 -19.94 11.54 -2.82
C GLU A 99 -19.73 10.03 -3.05
N THR A 100 -18.88 9.66 -4.02
CA THR A 100 -18.56 8.25 -4.29
C THR A 100 -17.86 7.61 -3.09
N LEU A 101 -16.90 8.27 -2.44
CA LEU A 101 -16.21 7.75 -1.26
C LEU A 101 -17.16 7.65 -0.06
N VAL A 102 -17.98 8.66 0.20
CA VAL A 102 -18.97 8.66 1.29
C VAL A 102 -20.00 7.54 1.07
N GLY A 103 -20.44 7.31 -0.16
CA GLY A 103 -21.37 6.24 -0.47
C GLY A 103 -20.76 4.83 -0.44
N MET A 104 -19.44 4.71 -0.54
CA MET A 104 -18.72 3.43 -0.61
C MET A 104 -18.15 3.02 0.75
N VAL A 105 -17.52 3.94 1.50
CA VAL A 105 -16.82 3.65 2.75
C VAL A 105 -17.79 3.71 3.93
N ALA A 106 -17.95 2.59 4.63
CA ALA A 106 -19.05 2.34 5.56
C ALA A 106 -19.16 3.31 6.76
N HIS A 107 -18.06 3.96 7.16
CA HIS A 107 -18.03 4.91 8.29
C HIS A 107 -17.97 6.37 7.84
N ALA A 108 -17.90 6.63 6.52
CA ALA A 108 -17.62 7.96 6.00
C ALA A 108 -18.87 8.84 5.91
N ASP A 109 -18.85 9.97 6.57
CA ASP A 109 -19.82 11.06 6.40
C ASP A 109 -19.23 12.22 5.56
N TRP A 110 -17.89 12.26 5.41
CA TRP A 110 -17.17 13.25 4.62
C TRP A 110 -15.86 12.71 4.05
N ALA A 111 -15.32 13.37 3.03
CA ALA A 111 -14.01 13.09 2.45
C ALA A 111 -13.20 14.38 2.24
N GLN A 112 -11.88 14.29 2.37
CA GLN A 112 -10.90 15.33 2.09
C GLN A 112 -9.72 14.73 1.31
N PHE A 113 -9.08 15.50 0.41
CA PHE A 113 -8.12 14.96 -0.55
C PHE A 113 -6.71 15.47 -0.34
N GLN A 114 -5.73 14.60 -0.61
CA GLN A 114 -4.30 14.84 -0.55
C GLN A 114 -3.61 14.20 -1.77
N LYS A 115 -2.26 14.20 -1.83
CA LYS A 115 -1.52 13.63 -2.96
C LYS A 115 -0.85 12.28 -2.69
N ASN A 116 -0.69 11.89 -1.44
CA ASN A 116 -0.05 10.62 -1.08
C ASN A 116 -0.53 10.11 0.28
N GLY A 117 -0.10 8.89 0.64
CA GLY A 117 -0.49 8.26 1.90
C GLY A 117 0.11 8.95 3.13
N THR A 118 1.32 9.52 3.05
CA THR A 118 1.94 10.26 4.16
C THR A 118 1.12 11.49 4.53
N ASP A 119 0.66 12.23 3.53
CA ASP A 119 -0.21 13.40 3.74
C ASP A 119 -1.52 12.96 4.40
N ALA A 120 -2.16 11.90 3.88
CA ALA A 120 -3.43 11.40 4.40
C ALA A 120 -3.32 10.93 5.86
N THR A 121 -2.29 10.14 6.22
CA THR A 121 -2.08 9.70 7.61
C THR A 121 -1.75 10.86 8.54
N THR A 122 -0.96 11.84 8.08
CA THR A 122 -0.64 13.05 8.84
C THR A 122 -1.89 13.89 9.10
N VAL A 123 -2.75 14.05 8.08
CA VAL A 123 -4.03 14.78 8.25
C VAL A 123 -4.93 14.05 9.24
N CYS A 124 -5.07 12.71 9.19
CA CYS A 124 -5.85 11.96 10.17
C CYS A 124 -5.36 12.23 11.61
N VAL A 125 -4.05 12.15 11.85
CA VAL A 125 -3.46 12.43 13.17
C VAL A 125 -3.71 13.87 13.60
N THR A 126 -3.58 14.83 12.68
CA THR A 126 -3.78 16.26 12.97
C THR A 126 -5.26 16.56 13.30
N VAL A 127 -6.21 15.99 12.55
CA VAL A 127 -7.65 16.11 12.81
C VAL A 127 -8.03 15.49 14.17
N ALA A 128 -7.47 14.30 14.48
CA ALA A 128 -7.71 13.66 15.77
C ALA A 128 -7.22 14.53 16.94
N ARG A 129 -6.03 15.11 16.83
CA ARG A 129 -5.48 16.06 17.82
C ARG A 129 -6.31 17.33 17.94
N ALA A 130 -6.77 17.90 16.83
CA ALA A 130 -7.62 19.08 16.82
C ALA A 130 -8.96 18.82 17.52
N GLN A 131 -9.61 17.69 17.24
CA GLN A 131 -10.87 17.30 17.84
C GLN A 131 -10.74 17.04 19.34
N THR A 132 -9.74 16.26 19.75
CA THR A 132 -9.58 15.81 21.14
C THR A 132 -8.86 16.83 22.02
N ARG A 133 -8.10 17.77 21.42
CA ARG A 133 -7.14 18.67 22.08
C ARG A 133 -6.08 17.93 22.89
N ARG A 134 -5.75 16.70 22.48
CA ARG A 134 -4.77 15.81 23.11
C ARG A 134 -3.62 15.55 22.13
N ARG A 135 -2.50 15.03 22.65
CA ARG A 135 -1.23 14.96 21.89
C ARG A 135 -0.81 13.55 21.50
N LYS A 136 -1.03 12.57 22.41
CA LYS A 136 -0.44 11.23 22.30
C LYS A 136 -1.18 10.37 21.25
N VAL A 137 -0.41 9.60 20.48
CA VAL A 137 -0.94 8.68 19.45
C VAL A 137 -0.31 7.32 19.65
N LEU A 138 -1.13 6.27 19.76
CA LEU A 138 -0.64 4.91 19.80
C LEU A 138 -0.34 4.42 18.37
N VAL A 139 0.84 3.81 18.18
CA VAL A 139 1.28 3.23 16.89
C VAL A 139 1.89 1.86 17.12
N ALA A 140 1.65 0.90 16.22
CA ALA A 140 2.28 -0.40 16.33
C ALA A 140 3.80 -0.32 16.07
N ARG A 141 4.61 -1.08 16.84
CA ARG A 141 6.05 -1.19 16.59
C ARG A 141 6.31 -1.75 15.21
N GLY A 142 7.17 -1.10 14.43
CA GLY A 142 7.54 -1.50 13.08
C GLY A 142 6.52 -1.13 12.00
N ALA A 143 5.38 -0.55 12.34
CA ALA A 143 4.40 -0.11 11.35
C ALA A 143 4.96 1.04 10.49
N TYR A 144 4.57 1.03 9.22
CA TYR A 144 4.91 2.07 8.25
C TYR A 144 3.69 2.92 7.92
N HIS A 145 3.69 4.18 8.33
CA HIS A 145 2.61 5.13 8.12
C HIS A 145 3.00 6.31 7.22
N GLY A 146 4.14 6.22 6.54
CA GLY A 146 4.61 7.25 5.63
C GLY A 146 6.08 7.64 5.84
N ALA A 147 6.49 8.76 5.23
CA ALA A 147 7.87 9.24 5.21
C ALA A 147 8.06 10.60 5.93
N ALA A 148 7.05 11.10 6.65
CA ALA A 148 7.21 12.28 7.48
C ALA A 148 8.05 11.98 8.74
N PRO A 149 8.75 12.95 9.36
CA PRO A 149 9.62 12.72 10.51
C PRO A 149 8.97 11.93 11.64
N TRP A 150 7.68 12.15 11.90
CA TRP A 150 6.95 11.43 12.95
C TRP A 150 6.74 9.93 12.66
N CYS A 151 6.77 9.48 11.38
CA CYS A 151 6.40 8.10 10.99
C CYS A 151 7.41 7.41 10.06
N THR A 152 8.48 8.09 9.61
CA THR A 152 9.47 7.49 8.72
C THR A 152 10.21 6.33 9.39
N PRO A 153 10.53 5.23 8.67
CA PRO A 153 11.33 4.14 9.21
C PRO A 153 12.82 4.52 9.38
N SER A 154 13.32 5.53 8.65
CA SER A 154 14.69 6.02 8.78
C SER A 154 14.77 7.14 9.82
N LEU A 155 15.76 7.06 10.71
CA LEU A 155 15.98 8.09 11.74
C LEU A 155 16.94 9.21 11.30
N ALA A 156 17.50 9.12 10.09
CA ALA A 156 18.38 10.15 9.57
C ALA A 156 17.62 11.49 9.42
N GLY A 157 18.05 12.50 10.16
CA GLY A 157 17.42 13.83 10.18
C GLY A 157 16.11 13.93 10.99
N VAL A 158 15.77 12.90 11.77
CA VAL A 158 14.61 12.89 12.68
C VAL A 158 15.06 13.25 14.09
N THR A 159 14.36 14.16 14.75
CA THR A 159 14.64 14.55 16.13
C THR A 159 13.79 13.74 17.13
N ALA A 160 14.17 13.74 18.39
CA ALA A 160 13.36 13.10 19.44
C ALA A 160 11.98 13.77 19.58
N GLU A 161 11.91 15.08 19.36
CA GLU A 161 10.69 15.89 19.45
C GLU A 161 9.67 15.51 18.38
N ASP A 162 10.11 15.08 17.17
CA ASP A 162 9.22 14.62 16.11
C ASP A 162 8.38 13.43 16.57
N ARG A 163 8.84 12.65 17.52
CA ARG A 163 8.24 11.39 18.00
C ARG A 163 7.82 11.42 19.48
N LEU A 164 8.00 12.54 20.16
CA LEU A 164 7.76 12.69 21.60
C LEU A 164 6.38 12.23 22.05
N HIS A 165 5.38 12.34 21.18
CA HIS A 165 4.00 12.01 21.48
C HIS A 165 3.53 10.68 20.87
N LEU A 166 4.45 9.81 20.44
CA LEU A 166 4.14 8.46 20.02
C LEU A 166 4.35 7.47 21.15
N ILE A 167 3.35 6.65 21.40
CA ILE A 167 3.42 5.51 22.31
C ILE A 167 3.30 4.24 21.47
N HIS A 168 4.19 3.27 21.71
CA HIS A 168 4.26 2.09 20.88
C HIS A 168 3.63 0.87 21.55
N TYR A 169 2.81 0.12 20.81
CA TYR A 169 2.26 -1.17 21.19
C TYR A 169 2.70 -2.29 20.22
N ASP A 170 2.57 -3.54 20.64
CA ASP A 170 2.86 -4.70 19.81
C ASP A 170 1.60 -5.16 19.08
N TRP A 171 1.72 -5.43 17.76
CA TRP A 171 0.60 -5.81 16.92
C TRP A 171 -0.04 -7.11 17.39
N ASN A 172 -1.40 -7.16 17.39
CA ASN A 172 -2.22 -8.28 17.88
C ASN A 172 -2.06 -8.63 19.38
N ASP A 173 -1.31 -7.85 20.13
CA ASP A 173 -1.19 -8.00 21.58
C ASP A 173 -2.13 -7.03 22.31
N VAL A 174 -3.27 -7.57 22.78
CA VAL A 174 -4.28 -6.80 23.52
C VAL A 174 -3.72 -6.24 24.83
N ALA A 175 -2.83 -6.98 25.51
CA ALA A 175 -2.23 -6.52 26.76
C ALA A 175 -1.26 -5.36 26.52
N SER A 176 -0.44 -5.45 25.48
CA SER A 176 0.44 -4.37 25.05
C SER A 176 -0.35 -3.12 24.64
N LEU A 177 -1.47 -3.28 23.89
CA LEU A 177 -2.32 -2.16 23.49
C LEU A 177 -2.97 -1.47 24.70
N ARG A 178 -3.45 -2.23 25.70
CA ARG A 178 -3.99 -1.69 26.97
C ARG A 178 -2.94 -0.94 27.77
N ALA A 179 -1.73 -1.49 27.86
CA ALA A 179 -0.62 -0.85 28.57
C ALA A 179 -0.26 0.50 27.92
N ALA A 180 -0.17 0.53 26.58
CA ALA A 180 0.08 1.77 25.83
C ALA A 180 -1.03 2.81 26.01
N ALA A 181 -2.29 2.38 26.06
CA ALA A 181 -3.42 3.28 26.32
C ALA A 181 -3.37 3.85 27.76
N ALA A 182 -3.00 3.05 28.73
CA ALA A 182 -2.80 3.51 30.12
C ALA A 182 -1.63 4.51 30.23
N GLU A 183 -0.51 4.29 29.51
CA GLU A 183 0.64 5.21 29.44
C GLU A 183 0.27 6.59 28.86
N ALA A 184 -0.81 6.67 28.12
CA ALA A 184 -1.28 7.95 27.59
C ALA A 184 -1.80 8.90 28.67
N GLU A 185 -2.17 8.42 29.87
CA GLU A 185 -2.51 9.23 31.06
C GLU A 185 -3.60 10.29 30.77
N GLY A 186 -4.63 9.95 30.00
CA GLY A 186 -5.72 10.86 29.62
C GLY A 186 -5.39 11.81 28.45
N ASP A 187 -4.16 11.78 27.91
CA ASP A 187 -3.72 12.62 26.77
C ASP A 187 -3.78 11.87 25.43
N LEU A 188 -4.60 10.82 25.33
CA LEU A 188 -4.74 10.02 24.10
C LEU A 188 -5.58 10.74 23.04
N ALA A 189 -4.97 11.12 21.93
CA ALA A 189 -5.64 11.69 20.76
C ALA A 189 -6.14 10.63 19.79
N ALA A 190 -5.34 9.58 19.53
CA ALA A 190 -5.70 8.54 18.58
C ALA A 190 -5.00 7.20 18.84
N ILE A 191 -5.66 6.13 18.40
CA ILE A 191 -5.06 4.82 18.17
C ILE A 191 -4.95 4.65 16.65
N LEU A 192 -3.73 4.58 16.13
CA LEU A 192 -3.46 4.39 14.70
C LEU A 192 -3.14 2.93 14.44
N VAL A 193 -3.94 2.30 13.59
CA VAL A 193 -3.81 0.91 13.19
C VAL A 193 -3.60 0.80 11.68
N SER A 194 -2.86 -0.20 11.23
CA SER A 194 -2.82 -0.62 9.83
C SER A 194 -3.93 -1.63 9.54
N ALA A 195 -4.28 -1.84 8.28
CA ALA A 195 -5.22 -2.88 7.89
C ALA A 195 -4.76 -4.29 8.33
N PHE A 196 -3.45 -4.52 8.29
CA PHE A 196 -2.75 -5.71 8.80
C PHE A 196 -1.27 -5.38 9.00
N ARG A 197 -0.53 -6.18 9.81
CA ARG A 197 0.92 -6.02 9.94
C ARG A 197 1.63 -6.45 8.66
N HIS A 198 2.46 -5.58 8.12
CA HIS A 198 3.15 -5.77 6.85
C HIS A 198 4.62 -5.30 6.90
N ASP A 199 5.30 -5.58 8.00
CA ASP A 199 6.73 -5.31 8.15
C ASP A 199 7.52 -6.07 7.09
N MET A 200 8.52 -5.42 6.50
CA MET A 200 9.40 -6.11 5.54
C MET A 200 10.09 -7.31 6.19
N SER A 201 10.23 -8.38 5.42
CA SER A 201 10.98 -9.58 5.84
C SER A 201 10.36 -10.38 7.01
N LYS A 202 9.11 -10.09 7.35
CA LYS A 202 8.37 -10.80 8.40
C LYS A 202 7.04 -11.31 7.84
N PRO A 203 6.51 -12.43 8.39
CA PRO A 203 5.17 -12.87 8.04
C PRO A 203 4.14 -11.75 8.20
N LEU A 204 3.27 -11.60 7.21
CA LEU A 204 2.14 -10.69 7.32
C LEU A 204 1.12 -11.24 8.30
N GLU A 205 0.50 -10.38 9.07
CA GLU A 205 -0.42 -10.80 10.14
C GLU A 205 -1.69 -9.95 10.12
N LEU A 206 -2.81 -10.61 9.81
CA LEU A 206 -4.14 -10.00 9.89
C LEU A 206 -4.51 -9.72 11.35
N PRO A 207 -5.31 -8.68 11.63
CA PRO A 207 -5.77 -8.43 12.99
C PRO A 207 -6.65 -9.60 13.47
N THR A 208 -6.53 -9.96 14.74
CA THR A 208 -7.53 -10.80 15.36
C THR A 208 -8.80 -9.99 15.65
N ARG A 209 -9.97 -10.65 15.67
CA ARG A 209 -11.22 -9.97 16.05
C ARG A 209 -11.14 -9.35 17.46
N ALA A 210 -10.45 -10.02 18.37
CA ALA A 210 -10.25 -9.53 19.73
C ALA A 210 -9.41 -8.24 19.76
N PHE A 211 -8.32 -8.19 18.99
CA PHE A 211 -7.49 -7.00 18.89
C PHE A 211 -8.23 -5.82 18.24
N ALA A 212 -8.95 -6.06 17.15
CA ALA A 212 -9.71 -5.01 16.47
C ALA A 212 -10.83 -4.45 17.37
N ALA A 213 -11.57 -5.32 18.07
CA ALA A 213 -12.61 -4.92 19.02
C ALA A 213 -12.03 -4.12 20.20
N GLU A 214 -10.89 -4.54 20.74
CA GLU A 214 -10.22 -3.84 21.84
C GLU A 214 -9.73 -2.45 21.41
N ALA A 215 -9.14 -2.33 20.20
CA ALA A 215 -8.72 -1.02 19.69
C ALA A 215 -9.88 -0.04 19.60
N ARG A 216 -11.07 -0.51 19.17
CA ARG A 216 -12.29 0.31 19.15
C ARG A 216 -12.73 0.67 20.57
N ALA A 217 -12.81 -0.32 21.45
CA ALA A 217 -13.27 -0.11 22.82
C ALA A 217 -12.37 0.88 23.60
N LEU A 218 -11.06 0.79 23.45
CA LEU A 218 -10.12 1.71 24.09
C LEU A 218 -10.22 3.14 23.50
N ALA A 219 -10.41 3.27 22.20
CA ALA A 219 -10.62 4.59 21.59
C ALA A 219 -11.93 5.22 22.08
N ASP A 220 -13.02 4.45 22.17
CA ASP A 220 -14.31 4.91 22.71
C ASP A 220 -14.19 5.32 24.17
N ALA A 221 -13.58 4.47 25.00
CA ALA A 221 -13.42 4.75 26.43
C ALA A 221 -12.57 6.01 26.71
N ALA A 222 -11.60 6.29 25.85
CA ALA A 222 -10.76 7.47 25.96
C ALA A 222 -11.34 8.69 25.23
N ASP A 223 -12.48 8.58 24.54
CA ASP A 223 -12.98 9.60 23.61
C ASP A 223 -11.89 10.06 22.62
N ALA A 224 -11.08 9.11 22.13
CA ALA A 224 -10.02 9.28 21.17
C ALA A 224 -10.45 8.79 19.78
N ALA A 225 -9.68 9.11 18.74
CA ALA A 225 -9.94 8.61 17.40
C ALA A 225 -9.35 7.19 17.21
N LEU A 226 -10.11 6.28 16.62
CA LEU A 226 -9.55 5.11 15.95
C LEU A 226 -9.25 5.49 14.50
N ILE A 227 -7.98 5.51 14.12
CA ILE A 227 -7.51 5.82 12.77
C ILE A 227 -7.09 4.54 12.07
N LEU A 228 -7.67 4.24 10.90
CA LEU A 228 -7.22 3.15 10.04
C LEU A 228 -6.32 3.70 8.93
N ASP A 229 -5.06 3.29 8.91
CA ASP A 229 -4.20 3.45 7.76
C ASP A 229 -4.51 2.34 6.75
N ASP A 230 -5.36 2.67 5.79
CA ASP A 230 -5.79 1.78 4.71
C ASP A 230 -5.08 2.08 3.37
N VAL A 231 -3.97 2.81 3.43
CA VAL A 231 -3.18 3.19 2.25
C VAL A 231 -2.72 1.98 1.44
N ARG A 232 -2.38 0.86 2.08
CA ARG A 232 -1.92 -0.35 1.39
C ARG A 232 -3.06 -1.25 0.95
N ALA A 233 -4.09 -1.41 1.78
CA ALA A 233 -5.11 -2.44 1.64
C ALA A 233 -6.46 -1.93 1.14
N GLY A 234 -6.74 -0.64 1.31
CA GLY A 234 -7.99 0.00 0.91
C GLY A 234 -8.34 -0.28 -0.55
N PHE A 235 -9.60 -0.61 -0.79
CA PHE A 235 -10.17 -1.00 -2.09
C PHE A 235 -9.60 -2.30 -2.68
N ARG A 236 -8.64 -2.96 -2.00
CA ARG A 236 -8.12 -4.28 -2.36
C ARG A 236 -8.78 -5.40 -1.58
N LEU A 237 -8.98 -5.21 -0.27
CA LEU A 237 -9.58 -6.22 0.60
C LEU A 237 -11.10 -6.09 0.63
N ASN A 238 -11.58 -4.88 0.86
CA ASN A 238 -12.99 -4.54 0.95
C ASN A 238 -13.20 -3.10 0.48
N LEU A 239 -14.24 -2.84 -0.30
CA LEU A 239 -14.55 -1.49 -0.81
C LEU A 239 -15.08 -0.57 0.29
N ALA A 240 -15.74 -1.14 1.30
CA ALA A 240 -16.30 -0.38 2.42
C ALA A 240 -15.27 -0.03 3.52
N GLY A 241 -14.03 -0.49 3.38
CA GLY A 241 -12.94 -0.35 4.34
C GLY A 241 -12.42 -1.71 4.81
N SER A 242 -11.10 -1.84 4.97
CA SER A 242 -10.47 -3.15 5.23
C SER A 242 -10.85 -3.78 6.57
N TRP A 243 -11.33 -2.99 7.56
CA TRP A 243 -11.75 -3.50 8.86
C TRP A 243 -13.25 -3.80 8.97
N GLU A 244 -14.03 -3.56 7.92
CA GLU A 244 -15.47 -3.89 7.89
C GLU A 244 -15.72 -5.39 8.13
N ASP A 245 -14.85 -6.27 7.60
CA ASP A 245 -14.94 -7.73 7.80
C ASP A 245 -14.74 -8.15 9.28
N TYR A 246 -14.19 -7.27 10.11
CA TYR A 246 -14.03 -7.47 11.55
C TYR A 246 -15.20 -6.89 12.36
N GLY A 247 -16.14 -6.18 11.72
CA GLY A 247 -17.23 -5.47 12.36
C GLY A 247 -16.77 -4.24 13.16
N VAL A 248 -15.62 -3.67 12.80
CA VAL A 248 -15.03 -2.51 13.47
C VAL A 248 -14.89 -1.37 12.48
N ARG A 249 -15.51 -0.23 12.81
CA ARG A 249 -15.45 0.99 12.01
C ARG A 249 -14.52 2.00 12.67
N PRO A 250 -13.52 2.50 11.93
CA PRO A 250 -12.66 3.59 12.39
C PRO A 250 -13.45 4.93 12.40
N ASP A 251 -12.91 5.92 13.10
CA ASP A 251 -13.42 7.30 13.05
C ASP A 251 -12.86 8.06 11.86
N LEU A 252 -11.60 7.76 11.49
CA LEU A 252 -10.87 8.35 10.37
C LEU A 252 -10.14 7.26 9.60
N THR A 253 -10.12 7.34 8.28
CA THR A 253 -9.33 6.43 7.44
C THR A 253 -8.50 7.18 6.41
N ALA A 254 -7.22 6.79 6.29
CA ALA A 254 -6.32 7.28 5.28
C ALA A 254 -6.27 6.31 4.08
N PHE A 255 -6.53 6.82 2.88
CA PHE A 255 -6.44 6.10 1.62
C PHE A 255 -5.38 6.72 0.69
N SER A 256 -4.77 5.91 -0.17
CA SER A 256 -3.92 6.32 -1.29
C SER A 256 -3.74 5.13 -2.24
N LYS A 257 -2.63 5.06 -2.97
CA LYS A 257 -2.24 3.93 -3.84
C LYS A 257 -3.38 3.46 -4.75
N ALA A 258 -4.12 2.41 -4.36
CA ALA A 258 -5.17 1.80 -5.16
C ALA A 258 -6.31 2.77 -5.54
N ILE A 259 -6.49 3.87 -4.80
CA ILE A 259 -7.61 4.80 -5.01
C ILE A 259 -7.68 5.37 -6.43
N ALA A 260 -6.51 5.58 -7.09
CA ALA A 260 -6.45 6.26 -8.39
C ALA A 260 -5.61 5.50 -9.43
N ASN A 261 -5.39 4.20 -9.24
CA ASN A 261 -4.69 3.32 -10.19
C ASN A 261 -3.40 3.90 -10.76
N GLY A 262 -2.54 4.49 -9.88
CA GLY A 262 -1.23 5.05 -10.25
C GLY A 262 -1.17 6.57 -10.37
N TYR A 263 -2.30 7.25 -10.50
CA TYR A 263 -2.32 8.72 -10.39
C TYR A 263 -2.10 9.15 -8.94
N ALA A 264 -1.33 10.23 -8.75
CA ALA A 264 -0.97 10.71 -7.41
C ALA A 264 -2.20 11.24 -6.66
N MET A 265 -2.70 10.45 -5.70
CA MET A 265 -3.91 10.72 -4.94
C MET A 265 -3.82 10.14 -3.54
N GLY A 266 -4.32 10.90 -2.56
CA GLY A 266 -4.63 10.47 -1.21
C GLY A 266 -6.00 11.00 -0.82
N ALA A 267 -6.65 10.34 0.12
CA ALA A 267 -7.91 10.78 0.70
C ALA A 267 -7.96 10.46 2.19
N VAL A 268 -8.63 11.31 2.94
CA VAL A 268 -9.09 11.03 4.31
C VAL A 268 -10.61 10.98 4.28
N THR A 269 -11.18 9.94 4.86
CA THR A 269 -12.62 9.87 5.17
C THR A 269 -12.82 9.89 6.67
N GLY A 270 -13.92 10.45 7.13
CA GLY A 270 -14.22 10.51 8.55
C GLY A 270 -15.71 10.59 8.87
N GLY A 271 -16.05 10.25 10.12
CA GLY A 271 -17.38 10.44 10.67
C GLY A 271 -17.65 11.89 11.06
N ASP A 272 -18.94 12.25 11.18
CA ASP A 272 -19.39 13.61 11.49
C ASP A 272 -18.80 14.19 12.78
N LYS A 273 -18.48 13.37 13.78
CA LYS A 273 -17.79 13.78 15.01
C LYS A 273 -16.49 14.58 14.74
N TYR A 274 -15.80 14.29 13.63
CA TYR A 274 -14.51 14.89 13.30
C TYR A 274 -14.61 15.96 12.20
N ARG A 275 -15.78 16.23 11.65
CA ARG A 275 -16.00 17.15 10.53
C ARG A 275 -15.54 18.57 10.85
N GLU A 276 -15.96 19.11 12.00
CA GLU A 276 -15.60 20.47 12.40
C GLU A 276 -14.09 20.63 12.61
N ALA A 277 -13.44 19.66 13.26
CA ALA A 277 -12.00 19.66 13.43
C ALA A 277 -11.25 19.57 12.07
N ALA A 278 -11.79 18.84 11.11
CA ALA A 278 -11.21 18.77 9.76
C ALA A 278 -11.27 20.11 9.04
N THR A 279 -12.28 20.97 9.29
CA THR A 279 -12.35 22.32 8.72
C THR A 279 -11.31 23.27 9.31
N GLN A 280 -10.90 23.05 10.57
CA GLN A 280 -9.93 23.90 11.29
C GLN A 280 -8.49 23.54 10.94
N VAL A 281 -8.22 22.31 10.46
CA VAL A 281 -6.89 21.88 10.07
C VAL A 281 -6.52 22.50 8.71
N TYR A 282 -5.43 23.30 8.70
CA TYR A 282 -4.91 23.86 7.45
C TYR A 282 -4.25 22.78 6.61
N SER A 283 -5.06 22.15 5.76
CA SER A 283 -4.67 21.06 4.86
C SER A 283 -4.75 21.54 3.43
N THR A 284 -3.61 21.85 2.82
CA THR A 284 -3.55 22.44 1.48
C THR A 284 -2.30 22.03 0.70
N GLY A 285 -2.39 22.13 -0.63
CA GLY A 285 -1.31 21.97 -1.58
C GLY A 285 -1.80 22.32 -2.98
N SER A 286 -0.99 23.00 -3.78
CA SER A 286 -1.35 23.47 -5.14
C SER A 286 -1.94 22.38 -6.04
N PHE A 287 -1.53 21.12 -5.84
CA PHE A 287 -1.95 19.99 -6.66
C PHE A 287 -2.98 19.08 -5.98
N TRP A 288 -3.38 19.37 -4.73
CA TRP A 288 -4.22 18.46 -3.95
C TRP A 288 -5.62 18.29 -4.53
N CYS A 289 -6.14 19.32 -5.19
CA CYS A 289 -7.40 19.28 -5.94
C CYS A 289 -7.19 19.09 -7.46
N GLY A 290 -6.05 18.53 -7.90
CA GLY A 290 -5.79 18.23 -9.30
C GLY A 290 -6.87 17.35 -9.90
N ALA A 291 -7.61 17.88 -10.87
CA ALA A 291 -8.83 17.28 -11.38
C ALA A 291 -8.59 15.99 -12.17
N VAL A 292 -7.43 15.86 -12.82
CA VAL A 292 -7.04 14.66 -13.59
C VAL A 292 -6.90 13.45 -12.66
N ALA A 293 -6.20 13.60 -11.52
CA ALA A 293 -6.06 12.50 -10.56
C ALA A 293 -7.41 12.15 -9.91
N MET A 294 -8.28 13.14 -9.68
CA MET A 294 -9.64 12.91 -9.16
C MET A 294 -10.52 12.15 -10.16
N ALA A 295 -10.45 12.49 -11.46
CA ALA A 295 -11.17 11.77 -12.51
C ALA A 295 -10.66 10.31 -12.63
N ALA A 296 -9.35 10.10 -12.54
CA ALA A 296 -8.76 8.77 -12.49
C ALA A 296 -9.24 7.97 -11.27
N ALA A 297 -9.28 8.60 -10.08
CA ALA A 297 -9.77 7.96 -8.86
C ALA A 297 -11.25 7.57 -8.97
N LEU A 298 -12.08 8.49 -9.43
CA LEU A 298 -13.52 8.23 -9.64
C LEU A 298 -13.76 7.06 -10.59
N ALA A 299 -13.04 7.03 -11.72
CA ALA A 299 -13.12 5.92 -12.68
C ALA A 299 -12.62 4.61 -12.07
N THR A 300 -11.53 4.64 -11.29
CA THR A 300 -10.97 3.48 -10.61
C THR A 300 -11.97 2.87 -9.62
N LEU A 301 -12.54 3.69 -8.75
CA LEU A 301 -13.46 3.22 -7.69
C LEU A 301 -14.75 2.64 -8.29
N ARG A 302 -15.33 3.32 -9.28
CA ARG A 302 -16.53 2.85 -9.99
C ARG A 302 -16.26 1.53 -10.72
N GLU A 303 -15.10 1.40 -11.36
CA GLU A 303 -14.74 0.16 -12.05
C GLU A 303 -14.51 -0.99 -11.06
N LEU A 304 -13.81 -0.77 -9.95
CA LEU A 304 -13.62 -1.78 -8.89
C LEU A 304 -14.96 -2.27 -8.34
N GLN A 305 -15.91 -1.37 -8.14
CA GLN A 305 -17.26 -1.73 -7.72
C GLN A 305 -18.00 -2.53 -8.80
N ARG A 306 -17.93 -2.10 -10.06
CA ARG A 306 -18.62 -2.74 -11.19
C ARG A 306 -18.17 -4.17 -11.42
N ILE A 307 -16.85 -4.47 -11.24
CA ILE A 307 -16.29 -5.79 -11.55
C ILE A 307 -16.05 -6.66 -10.31
N ASP A 308 -16.43 -6.21 -9.12
CA ASP A 308 -16.04 -6.82 -7.86
C ASP A 308 -14.51 -7.05 -7.78
N GLY A 309 -13.78 -5.94 -7.86
CA GLY A 309 -12.31 -5.95 -7.90
C GLY A 309 -11.66 -6.75 -6.77
N PRO A 310 -12.07 -6.59 -5.49
CA PRO A 310 -11.54 -7.39 -4.38
C PRO A 310 -11.68 -8.89 -4.57
N ALA A 311 -12.83 -9.38 -5.04
CA ALA A 311 -13.06 -10.81 -5.29
C ALA A 311 -12.18 -11.34 -6.44
N ARG A 312 -12.04 -10.55 -7.53
CA ARG A 312 -11.15 -10.93 -8.65
C ARG A 312 -9.70 -11.05 -8.21
N MET A 313 -9.18 -10.07 -7.47
CA MET A 313 -7.81 -10.12 -6.95
C MET A 313 -7.63 -11.28 -5.97
N ARG A 314 -8.63 -11.58 -5.13
CA ARG A 314 -8.62 -12.73 -4.22
C ARG A 314 -8.48 -14.03 -4.98
N ALA A 315 -9.31 -14.28 -5.98
CA ALA A 315 -9.30 -15.52 -6.75
C ALA A 315 -7.92 -15.76 -7.42
N MET A 316 -7.33 -14.74 -8.03
CA MET A 316 -6.00 -14.85 -8.63
C MET A 316 -4.91 -15.05 -7.58
N GLY A 317 -5.02 -14.41 -6.43
CA GLY A 317 -4.08 -14.60 -5.32
C GLY A 317 -4.15 -15.99 -4.69
N GLU A 318 -5.33 -16.56 -4.55
CA GLU A 318 -5.52 -17.94 -4.08
C GLU A 318 -4.91 -18.94 -5.07
N ARG A 319 -5.14 -18.76 -6.39
CA ARG A 319 -4.51 -19.56 -7.45
C ARG A 319 -2.98 -19.47 -7.38
N LEU A 320 -2.42 -18.27 -7.26
CA LEU A 320 -0.98 -18.04 -7.16
C LEU A 320 -0.41 -18.76 -5.92
N ARG A 321 -1.02 -18.59 -4.75
CA ARG A 321 -0.57 -19.22 -3.50
C ARG A 321 -0.60 -20.73 -3.59
N ALA A 322 -1.66 -21.33 -4.09
CA ALA A 322 -1.78 -22.77 -4.27
C ALA A 322 -0.70 -23.30 -5.23
N GLY A 323 -0.49 -22.60 -6.36
CA GLY A 323 0.52 -22.99 -7.34
C GLY A 323 1.96 -22.87 -6.82
N LEU A 324 2.29 -21.80 -6.07
CA LEU A 324 3.59 -21.65 -5.41
C LEU A 324 3.85 -22.74 -4.38
N ALA A 325 2.85 -23.09 -3.56
CA ALA A 325 2.97 -24.19 -2.59
C ALA A 325 3.26 -25.53 -3.30
N ALA A 326 2.48 -25.86 -4.33
CA ALA A 326 2.67 -27.10 -5.10
C ALA A 326 4.02 -27.12 -5.83
N ALA A 327 4.49 -26.00 -6.38
CA ALA A 327 5.79 -25.92 -7.05
C ALA A 327 6.96 -26.11 -6.05
N ALA A 328 6.88 -25.50 -4.86
CA ALA A 328 7.86 -25.67 -3.79
C ALA A 328 7.91 -27.13 -3.30
N GLU A 329 6.74 -27.75 -3.09
CA GLU A 329 6.62 -29.15 -2.67
C GLU A 329 7.27 -30.11 -3.68
N ARG A 330 7.01 -29.92 -4.99
CA ARG A 330 7.66 -30.74 -6.06
C ARG A 330 9.18 -30.67 -6.03
N GLN A 331 9.75 -29.55 -5.58
CA GLN A 331 11.20 -29.37 -5.48
C GLN A 331 11.75 -29.74 -4.08
N GLY A 332 10.90 -30.09 -3.13
CA GLY A 332 11.28 -30.41 -1.75
C GLY A 332 11.73 -29.17 -0.95
N ILE A 333 11.21 -27.99 -1.29
CA ILE A 333 11.58 -26.71 -0.68
C ILE A 333 10.48 -26.28 0.30
N ALA A 334 10.88 -26.00 1.55
CA ALA A 334 9.97 -25.51 2.56
C ALA A 334 9.79 -23.99 2.42
N ILE A 335 8.54 -23.55 2.26
CA ILE A 335 8.13 -22.15 2.23
C ILE A 335 7.01 -21.91 3.24
N SER A 336 6.85 -20.65 3.65
CA SER A 336 5.67 -20.17 4.35
C SER A 336 4.99 -19.09 3.51
N GLN A 337 3.64 -19.05 3.57
CA GLN A 337 2.86 -18.01 2.91
C GLN A 337 1.96 -17.34 3.94
N SER A 338 1.90 -16.00 3.90
CA SER A 338 1.15 -15.20 4.85
C SER A 338 0.44 -14.03 4.16
N GLY A 339 -0.44 -13.36 4.90
CA GLY A 339 -1.23 -12.23 4.43
C GLY A 339 -2.46 -12.61 3.61
N PRO A 340 -3.25 -11.60 3.18
CA PRO A 340 -4.43 -11.83 2.38
C PRO A 340 -4.08 -12.29 0.96
N PRO A 341 -4.93 -13.08 0.29
CA PRO A 341 -4.66 -13.55 -1.06
C PRO A 341 -4.36 -12.44 -2.07
N GLN A 342 -4.99 -11.27 -1.93
CA GLN A 342 -4.75 -10.12 -2.79
C GLN A 342 -3.35 -9.52 -2.64
N MET A 343 -2.68 -9.80 -1.53
CA MET A 343 -1.34 -9.30 -1.19
C MET A 343 -0.51 -10.35 -0.44
N PRO A 344 -0.24 -11.52 -1.06
CA PRO A 344 0.46 -12.61 -0.38
C PRO A 344 1.96 -12.31 -0.23
N LEU A 345 2.53 -12.80 0.86
CA LEU A 345 3.99 -12.87 1.06
C LEU A 345 4.41 -14.33 1.12
N MET A 346 5.47 -14.67 0.39
CA MET A 346 6.16 -15.96 0.46
C MET A 346 7.54 -15.76 1.09
N LEU A 347 7.89 -16.58 2.08
CA LEU A 347 9.21 -16.63 2.69
C LEU A 347 9.73 -18.06 2.67
N PHE A 348 11.03 -18.24 2.50
CA PHE A 348 11.70 -19.53 2.57
C PHE A 348 12.01 -19.90 4.02
N ALA A 349 11.88 -21.17 4.36
CA ALA A 349 12.34 -21.67 5.64
C ALA A 349 13.88 -21.66 5.69
N GLU A 350 14.44 -21.36 6.88
CA GLU A 350 15.89 -21.35 7.11
C GLU A 350 16.66 -20.48 6.09
N ASP A 351 16.17 -19.23 5.88
CA ASP A 351 16.74 -18.25 4.94
C ASP A 351 16.97 -16.89 5.64
N PRO A 352 17.80 -16.82 6.70
CA PRO A 352 17.95 -15.60 7.50
C PRO A 352 18.65 -14.47 6.77
N ASP A 353 19.46 -14.77 5.76
CA ASP A 353 20.16 -13.84 4.89
C ASP A 353 19.45 -13.59 3.55
N PHE A 354 18.29 -14.19 3.32
CA PHE A 354 17.49 -14.11 2.08
C PHE A 354 18.20 -14.66 0.83
N ARG A 355 19.19 -15.52 0.99
CA ARG A 355 19.91 -16.11 -0.14
C ARG A 355 19.02 -16.96 -1.04
N LYS A 356 18.14 -17.80 -0.44
CA LYS A 356 17.16 -18.61 -1.18
C LYS A 356 16.15 -17.70 -1.90
N ALA A 357 15.62 -16.67 -1.21
CA ALA A 357 14.68 -15.73 -1.77
C ALA A 357 15.30 -14.92 -2.94
N ASP A 358 16.53 -14.45 -2.78
CA ASP A 358 17.24 -13.72 -3.82
C ASP A 358 17.52 -14.60 -5.05
N THR A 359 17.93 -15.86 -4.85
CA THR A 359 18.15 -16.84 -5.94
C THR A 359 16.85 -17.17 -6.68
N PHE A 360 15.76 -17.43 -5.92
CA PHE A 360 14.44 -17.65 -6.50
C PHE A 360 14.00 -16.47 -7.35
N CYS A 361 14.11 -15.26 -6.81
CA CYS A 361 13.66 -14.06 -7.49
C CYS A 361 14.48 -13.76 -8.75
N SER A 362 15.81 -13.95 -8.73
CA SER A 362 16.67 -13.78 -9.93
C SER A 362 16.28 -14.76 -11.04
N ALA A 363 16.11 -16.04 -10.74
CA ALA A 363 15.77 -17.04 -11.74
C ALA A 363 14.33 -16.89 -12.26
N ALA A 364 13.38 -16.52 -11.40
CA ALA A 364 12.00 -16.23 -11.80
C ALA A 364 11.92 -14.96 -12.68
N LEU A 365 12.74 -13.94 -12.41
CA LEU A 365 12.84 -12.74 -13.22
C LEU A 365 13.36 -13.08 -14.62
N GLU A 366 14.40 -13.89 -14.74
CA GLU A 366 14.92 -14.37 -16.02
C GLU A 366 13.86 -15.13 -16.82
N ALA A 367 12.96 -15.84 -16.12
CA ALA A 367 11.85 -16.57 -16.71
C ALA A 367 10.59 -15.72 -16.93
N GLY A 368 10.64 -14.40 -16.68
CA GLY A 368 9.59 -13.45 -17.03
C GLY A 368 8.59 -13.10 -15.92
N ALA A 369 8.88 -13.37 -14.64
CA ALA A 369 8.03 -12.97 -13.52
C ALA A 369 8.79 -12.09 -12.51
N TYR A 370 8.26 -10.90 -12.22
CA TYR A 370 8.85 -9.94 -11.30
C TYR A 370 8.26 -10.14 -9.89
N PHE A 371 8.91 -10.93 -9.07
CA PHE A 371 8.65 -11.09 -7.64
C PHE A 371 9.55 -10.17 -6.81
N HIS A 372 9.34 -10.13 -5.49
CA HIS A 372 10.24 -9.41 -4.59
C HIS A 372 10.64 -10.32 -3.41
N PRO A 373 11.94 -10.39 -3.06
CA PRO A 373 12.43 -11.39 -2.09
C PRO A 373 11.97 -11.17 -0.65
N ARG A 374 11.57 -9.94 -0.29
CA ARG A 374 11.29 -9.53 1.11
C ARG A 374 9.99 -8.76 1.29
N HIS A 375 9.28 -8.45 0.20
CA HIS A 375 8.03 -7.67 0.23
C HIS A 375 6.87 -8.51 -0.27
N ASN A 376 5.67 -8.24 0.21
CA ASN A 376 4.48 -8.91 -0.31
C ASN A 376 4.28 -8.60 -1.80
N MET A 377 3.74 -9.56 -2.50
CA MET A 377 3.20 -9.41 -3.84
C MET A 377 1.90 -8.61 -3.81
N PHE A 378 1.49 -8.10 -4.97
CA PHE A 378 0.19 -7.48 -5.18
C PHE A 378 -0.47 -8.12 -6.41
N LEU A 379 -1.73 -8.49 -6.28
CA LEU A 379 -2.57 -8.84 -7.41
C LEU A 379 -3.29 -7.58 -7.89
N SER A 380 -3.52 -7.49 -9.19
CA SER A 380 -4.38 -6.48 -9.81
C SER A 380 -5.51 -7.17 -10.55
N CYS A 381 -6.57 -6.43 -10.89
CA CYS A 381 -7.67 -6.96 -11.70
C CYS A 381 -7.26 -7.31 -13.15
N ALA A 382 -6.05 -6.89 -13.56
CA ALA A 382 -5.49 -7.24 -14.88
C ALA A 382 -4.81 -8.61 -14.92
N HIS A 383 -4.48 -9.22 -13.75
CA HIS A 383 -3.99 -10.59 -13.72
C HIS A 383 -5.12 -11.56 -14.11
N ALA A 384 -4.90 -12.30 -15.20
CA ALA A 384 -5.77 -13.39 -15.62
C ALA A 384 -5.15 -14.75 -15.21
N GLU A 385 -5.93 -15.83 -15.29
CA GLU A 385 -5.45 -17.18 -14.98
C GLU A 385 -4.20 -17.54 -15.78
N ALA A 386 -4.16 -17.21 -17.08
CA ALA A 386 -3.00 -17.46 -17.93
C ALA A 386 -1.74 -16.72 -17.48
N ASP A 387 -1.88 -15.52 -16.90
CA ASP A 387 -0.74 -14.78 -16.34
C ASP A 387 -0.22 -15.44 -15.07
N ILE A 388 -1.13 -15.92 -14.22
CA ILE A 388 -0.75 -16.67 -13.02
C ILE A 388 -0.05 -17.99 -13.41
N ASP A 389 -0.58 -18.72 -14.40
CA ASP A 389 0.02 -19.96 -14.87
C ASP A 389 1.43 -19.75 -15.45
N ALA A 390 1.62 -18.68 -16.24
CA ALA A 390 2.94 -18.30 -16.76
C ALA A 390 3.90 -17.91 -15.63
N ALA A 391 3.42 -17.18 -14.62
CA ALA A 391 4.24 -16.83 -13.45
C ALA A 391 4.61 -18.07 -12.63
N LEU A 392 3.75 -19.07 -12.54
CA LEU A 392 4.05 -20.34 -11.87
C LEU A 392 5.11 -21.16 -12.61
N VAL A 393 5.15 -21.10 -13.95
CA VAL A 393 6.26 -21.67 -14.74
C VAL A 393 7.57 -20.95 -14.42
N ALA A 394 7.56 -19.63 -14.29
CA ALA A 394 8.74 -18.86 -13.89
C ALA A 394 9.15 -19.18 -12.45
N ALA A 395 8.19 -19.33 -11.54
CA ALA A 395 8.46 -19.74 -10.15
C ALA A 395 9.08 -21.14 -10.05
N GLU A 396 8.68 -22.08 -10.91
CA GLU A 396 9.30 -23.42 -11.00
C GLU A 396 10.80 -23.31 -11.33
N ALA A 397 11.20 -22.41 -12.24
CA ALA A 397 12.62 -22.15 -12.51
C ALA A 397 13.31 -21.57 -11.27
N GLY A 398 12.65 -20.66 -10.54
CA GLY A 398 13.15 -20.12 -9.28
C GLY A 398 13.39 -21.20 -8.23
N PHE A 399 12.42 -22.09 -7.99
CA PHE A 399 12.59 -23.20 -7.03
C PHE A 399 13.67 -24.20 -7.45
N LYS A 400 13.82 -24.51 -8.75
CA LYS A 400 14.94 -25.32 -9.25
C LYS A 400 16.29 -24.69 -8.97
N ALA A 401 16.42 -23.39 -9.14
CA ALA A 401 17.66 -22.66 -8.82
C ALA A 401 17.97 -22.72 -7.32
N VAL A 402 16.97 -22.56 -6.45
CA VAL A 402 17.13 -22.71 -4.99
C VAL A 402 17.55 -24.12 -4.61
N LYS A 403 17.01 -25.16 -5.26
CA LYS A 403 17.39 -26.56 -5.01
C LYS A 403 18.84 -26.87 -5.35
N ALA A 404 19.42 -26.07 -6.25
CA ALA A 404 20.81 -26.22 -6.69
C ALA A 404 21.82 -25.46 -5.80
N LEU A 405 21.37 -24.71 -4.77
CA LEU A 405 22.23 -24.02 -3.80
C LEU A 405 22.90 -24.97 -2.83
#